data_90a3ca9778a9bcdc9434dcbe6a1c1637
#
_entry.id   90a3ca9778a9bcdc9434dcbe6a1c1637
#
_cell.length_a   1.000
_cell.length_b   1.000
_cell.length_c   1.000
_cell.angle_alpha   90.00
_cell.angle_beta   90.00
_cell.angle_gamma   90.00
#
_symmetry.space_group_name_H-M   'P 1'
#
loop_
_entity.id
_entity.type
_entity.pdbx_description
1 polymer ?
#
loop_
_entity_poly.entity_id
_entity_poly.type
_entity_poly.pdbx_seq_one_letter_code
_entity_poly.pdbx_strand_id
1 'polypeptide(L)'
;KENIKIKSNCELEVKYTCDLNIDRQFSFDFDKNILITDYNKIINDPEVDIVIELIGGETLAKTIILDAFRAKKNVVTANKALIAKHGVELFQVAKENNVAFLFEAAVGGGIPIITPLIESLVANTVTEIQGIMNGTSNYILTRMKEDKLEFSEALALASSKGYAEADPSYDVDGIDAGHKINILASLAYGVSIKFKDMYLNGIRDISSIDIFAASELGYTIKLIASSKLISDDEAEISLEPTFVKNDEIL
;
A
#
# COMPACT_ATOMS: atom_id res chain seq x y z
N LYS A 1 14.13 -17.28 -3.77
CA LYS A 1 14.35 -18.12 -4.97
C LYS A 1 13.89 -19.57 -4.76
N GLU A 2 14.34 -20.23 -3.69
CA GLU A 2 14.10 -21.66 -3.44
C GLU A 2 12.60 -22.02 -3.34
N ASN A 3 11.82 -21.26 -2.58
CA ASN A 3 10.37 -21.46 -2.46
C ASN A 3 9.63 -21.33 -3.80
N ILE A 4 10.07 -20.42 -4.67
CA ILE A 4 9.48 -20.25 -6.00
C ILE A 4 9.80 -21.45 -6.86
N LYS A 5 11.05 -21.92 -6.86
CA LYS A 5 11.47 -23.12 -7.59
C LYS A 5 10.65 -24.34 -7.18
N ILE A 6 10.45 -24.54 -5.86
CA ILE A 6 9.66 -25.66 -5.33
C ILE A 6 8.18 -25.58 -5.72
N LYS A 7 7.58 -24.39 -5.61
CA LYS A 7 6.12 -24.22 -5.76
C LYS A 7 5.66 -24.05 -7.20
N SER A 8 6.47 -23.41 -8.06
CA SER A 8 6.09 -23.07 -9.44
C SER A 8 6.95 -23.78 -10.49
N ASN A 9 7.95 -24.57 -10.09
CA ASN A 9 8.96 -25.18 -10.97
C ASN A 9 9.64 -24.16 -11.90
N CYS A 10 9.76 -22.91 -11.42
CA CYS A 10 10.38 -21.80 -12.14
C CYS A 10 11.63 -21.35 -11.41
N GLU A 11 12.71 -21.15 -12.14
CA GLU A 11 13.98 -20.66 -11.60
C GLU A 11 14.11 -19.17 -11.88
N LEU A 12 14.26 -18.36 -10.81
CA LEU A 12 14.46 -16.92 -10.91
C LEU A 12 15.92 -16.55 -10.62
N GLU A 13 16.50 -15.79 -11.51
CA GLU A 13 17.80 -15.15 -11.32
C GLU A 13 17.62 -13.64 -11.08
N VAL A 14 18.41 -13.07 -10.16
CA VAL A 14 18.55 -11.63 -10.03
C VAL A 14 19.76 -11.23 -10.84
N LYS A 15 19.54 -10.69 -12.02
CA LYS A 15 20.60 -10.30 -12.95
C LYS A 15 21.23 -8.95 -12.58
N TYR A 16 20.41 -8.00 -12.13
CA TYR A 16 20.84 -6.67 -11.71
C TYR A 16 20.12 -6.25 -10.42
N THR A 17 20.83 -5.47 -9.64
CA THR A 17 20.27 -4.61 -8.58
C THR A 17 20.69 -3.18 -8.86
N CYS A 18 19.76 -2.25 -8.94
CA CYS A 18 20.05 -0.85 -9.23
C CYS A 18 19.79 0.01 -7.99
N ASP A 19 20.83 0.70 -7.53
CA ASP A 19 20.73 1.68 -6.45
C ASP A 19 21.74 2.83 -6.74
N LEU A 20 21.35 4.06 -6.46
CA LEU A 20 22.24 5.21 -6.59
C LEU A 20 23.34 5.22 -5.53
N ASN A 21 23.08 4.61 -4.37
CA ASN A 21 24.02 4.49 -3.27
C ASN A 21 24.69 3.10 -3.27
N ILE A 22 25.73 2.95 -4.07
CA ILE A 22 26.51 1.70 -4.19
C ILE A 22 27.34 1.39 -2.93
N ASP A 23 27.61 2.37 -2.08
CA ASP A 23 28.37 2.21 -0.84
C ASP A 23 27.49 1.83 0.34
N ARG A 24 26.17 1.70 0.13
CA ARG A 24 25.22 1.28 1.16
C ARG A 24 25.63 -0.07 1.74
N GLN A 25 25.66 -0.15 3.05
CA GLN A 25 25.82 -1.43 3.74
C GLN A 25 24.50 -2.21 3.69
N PHE A 26 24.56 -3.40 3.14
CA PHE A 26 23.43 -4.33 3.11
C PHE A 26 23.54 -5.30 4.29
N SER A 27 22.42 -5.64 4.89
CA SER A 27 22.33 -6.58 6.02
C SER A 27 22.45 -8.05 5.62
N PHE A 28 22.66 -8.34 4.33
CA PHE A 28 22.78 -9.67 3.74
C PHE A 28 23.85 -9.67 2.66
N ASP A 29 24.44 -10.84 2.46
CA ASP A 29 25.41 -11.05 1.41
C ASP A 29 24.74 -11.24 0.05
N PHE A 30 25.23 -10.54 -0.96
CA PHE A 30 24.86 -10.73 -2.36
C PHE A 30 26.05 -10.42 -3.27
N ASP A 31 26.00 -10.88 -4.51
CA ASP A 31 27.05 -10.59 -5.49
C ASP A 31 27.03 -9.12 -5.87
N LYS A 32 28.02 -8.36 -5.40
CA LYS A 32 28.15 -6.92 -5.69
C LYS A 32 28.39 -6.61 -7.17
N ASN A 33 28.79 -7.59 -7.98
CA ASN A 33 28.99 -7.39 -9.41
C ASN A 33 27.69 -7.12 -10.18
N ILE A 34 26.54 -7.51 -9.60
CA ILE A 34 25.22 -7.20 -10.16
C ILE A 34 24.70 -5.82 -9.77
N LEU A 35 25.40 -5.10 -8.86
CA LEU A 35 24.98 -3.76 -8.42
C LEU A 35 25.38 -2.71 -9.45
N ILE A 36 24.41 -1.96 -9.91
CA ILE A 36 24.57 -0.90 -10.92
C ILE A 36 23.89 0.38 -10.49
N THR A 37 24.24 1.51 -11.11
CA THR A 37 23.63 2.82 -10.85
C THR A 37 22.74 3.32 -11.97
N ASP A 38 22.82 2.69 -13.16
CA ASP A 38 22.06 3.09 -14.33
C ASP A 38 21.00 2.06 -14.67
N TYR A 39 19.73 2.39 -14.41
CA TYR A 39 18.59 1.54 -14.70
C TYR A 39 18.40 1.28 -16.21
N ASN A 40 18.93 2.13 -17.09
CA ASN A 40 18.84 1.92 -18.53
C ASN A 40 19.50 0.59 -18.97
N LYS A 41 20.49 0.12 -18.22
CA LYS A 41 21.09 -1.20 -18.48
C LYS A 41 20.06 -2.33 -18.30
N ILE A 42 19.17 -2.19 -17.30
CA ILE A 42 18.09 -3.16 -17.05
C ILE A 42 17.07 -3.10 -18.19
N ILE A 43 16.67 -1.88 -18.57
CA ILE A 43 15.64 -1.67 -19.58
C ILE A 43 16.08 -2.18 -20.95
N ASN A 44 17.34 -1.95 -21.32
CA ASN A 44 17.88 -2.30 -22.64
C ASN A 44 18.42 -3.74 -22.74
N ASP A 45 18.49 -4.48 -21.64
CA ASP A 45 18.98 -5.87 -21.68
C ASP A 45 17.85 -6.83 -22.09
N PRO A 46 17.96 -7.52 -23.25
CA PRO A 46 16.91 -8.41 -23.72
C PRO A 46 16.71 -9.67 -22.87
N GLU A 47 17.69 -10.01 -22.00
CA GLU A 47 17.61 -11.19 -21.11
C GLU A 47 16.92 -10.86 -19.77
N VAL A 48 16.47 -9.61 -19.57
CA VAL A 48 15.67 -9.24 -18.39
C VAL A 48 14.19 -9.35 -18.74
N ASP A 49 13.48 -10.26 -18.09
CA ASP A 49 12.04 -10.49 -18.30
C ASP A 49 11.16 -9.65 -17.37
N ILE A 50 11.65 -9.40 -16.14
CA ILE A 50 10.87 -8.79 -15.06
C ILE A 50 11.67 -7.68 -14.41
N VAL A 51 11.04 -6.52 -14.23
CA VAL A 51 11.56 -5.40 -13.45
C VAL A 51 10.78 -5.32 -12.13
N ILE A 52 11.50 -5.27 -11.02
CA ILE A 52 10.91 -5.08 -9.69
C ILE A 52 11.24 -3.64 -9.22
N GLU A 53 10.22 -2.79 -9.12
CA GLU A 53 10.35 -1.41 -8.67
C GLU A 53 10.06 -1.31 -7.18
N LEU A 54 11.06 -0.87 -6.40
CA LEU A 54 11.00 -0.70 -4.94
C LEU A 54 11.66 0.63 -4.49
N ILE A 55 11.84 1.57 -5.42
CA ILE A 55 12.52 2.85 -5.10
C ILE A 55 11.59 3.84 -4.39
N GLY A 56 10.28 3.69 -4.58
CA GLY A 56 9.29 4.64 -4.06
C GLY A 56 9.28 5.98 -4.82
N GLY A 57 8.46 6.91 -4.30
CA GLY A 57 8.22 8.18 -4.99
C GLY A 57 7.36 8.02 -6.25
N GLU A 58 7.10 9.12 -6.95
CA GLU A 58 6.14 9.10 -8.05
C GLU A 58 6.78 9.38 -9.41
N THR A 59 7.78 10.24 -9.47
CA THR A 59 8.33 10.74 -10.75
C THR A 59 9.25 9.71 -11.41
N LEU A 60 10.36 9.36 -10.75
CA LEU A 60 11.34 8.43 -11.30
C LEU A 60 10.77 7.01 -11.42
N ALA A 61 10.05 6.55 -10.40
CA ALA A 61 9.39 5.24 -10.41
C ALA A 61 8.44 5.09 -11.60
N LYS A 62 7.61 6.11 -11.88
CA LYS A 62 6.74 6.14 -13.04
C LYS A 62 7.51 6.02 -14.35
N THR A 63 8.58 6.79 -14.50
CA THR A 63 9.42 6.77 -15.70
C THR A 63 9.98 5.36 -15.94
N ILE A 64 10.59 4.76 -14.92
CA ILE A 64 11.19 3.42 -15.02
C ILE A 64 10.14 2.36 -15.40
N ILE A 65 8.97 2.41 -14.78
CA ILE A 65 7.88 1.46 -15.07
C ILE A 65 7.40 1.62 -16.53
N LEU A 66 7.19 2.85 -16.98
CA LEU A 66 6.75 3.10 -18.36
C LEU A 66 7.81 2.65 -19.38
N ASP A 67 9.09 2.88 -19.09
CA ASP A 67 10.19 2.45 -19.96
C ASP A 67 10.30 0.91 -19.98
N ALA A 68 10.09 0.24 -18.85
CA ALA A 68 10.05 -1.22 -18.78
C ALA A 68 8.89 -1.78 -19.63
N PHE A 69 7.69 -1.20 -19.54
CA PHE A 69 6.55 -1.62 -20.36
C PHE A 69 6.82 -1.47 -21.87
N ARG A 70 7.39 -0.32 -22.27
CA ARG A 70 7.77 -0.06 -23.69
C ARG A 70 8.85 -1.03 -24.17
N ALA A 71 9.75 -1.43 -23.28
CA ALA A 71 10.75 -2.46 -23.55
C ALA A 71 10.21 -3.90 -23.43
N LYS A 72 8.89 -4.09 -23.33
CA LYS A 72 8.21 -5.38 -23.22
C LYS A 72 8.60 -6.20 -22.00
N LYS A 73 8.91 -5.53 -20.89
CA LYS A 73 9.23 -6.19 -19.62
C LYS A 73 8.04 -6.15 -18.67
N ASN A 74 7.80 -7.27 -17.99
CA ASN A 74 6.82 -7.33 -16.91
C ASN A 74 7.30 -6.53 -15.71
N VAL A 75 6.38 -5.94 -14.96
CA VAL A 75 6.74 -5.12 -13.80
C VAL A 75 6.01 -5.58 -12.55
N VAL A 76 6.76 -5.63 -11.45
CA VAL A 76 6.23 -5.82 -10.09
C VAL A 76 6.58 -4.59 -9.28
N THR A 77 5.62 -4.00 -8.57
CA THR A 77 5.86 -2.84 -7.69
C THR A 77 5.14 -2.98 -6.36
N ALA A 78 5.67 -2.34 -5.32
CA ALA A 78 5.01 -2.14 -4.03
C ALA A 78 4.58 -0.67 -3.81
N ASN A 79 4.69 0.18 -4.84
CA ASN A 79 4.52 1.63 -4.75
C ASN A 79 3.04 2.04 -4.80
N LYS A 80 2.37 1.97 -3.65
CA LYS A 80 0.94 2.29 -3.53
C LYS A 80 0.59 3.72 -3.95
N ALA A 81 1.46 4.70 -3.63
CA ALA A 81 1.21 6.11 -3.97
C ALA A 81 1.19 6.30 -5.51
N LEU A 82 2.11 5.64 -6.20
CA LEU A 82 2.18 5.66 -7.65
C LEU A 82 0.93 5.04 -8.28
N ILE A 83 0.48 3.89 -7.76
CA ILE A 83 -0.71 3.20 -8.28
C ILE A 83 -1.96 4.03 -8.02
N ALA A 84 -2.14 4.56 -6.81
CA ALA A 84 -3.31 5.39 -6.46
C ALA A 84 -3.44 6.65 -7.36
N LYS A 85 -2.31 7.25 -7.75
CA LYS A 85 -2.30 8.49 -8.55
C LYS A 85 -2.22 8.27 -10.06
N HIS A 86 -1.49 7.25 -10.50
CA HIS A 86 -1.15 7.03 -11.91
C HIS A 86 -1.56 5.66 -12.43
N GLY A 87 -2.29 4.86 -11.64
CA GLY A 87 -2.65 3.48 -11.98
C GLY A 87 -3.32 3.37 -13.34
N VAL A 88 -4.27 4.24 -13.66
CA VAL A 88 -5.00 4.22 -14.95
C VAL A 88 -4.05 4.27 -16.13
N GLU A 89 -3.10 5.22 -16.14
CA GLU A 89 -2.11 5.35 -17.19
C GLU A 89 -1.18 4.12 -17.26
N LEU A 90 -0.72 3.66 -16.09
CA LEU A 90 0.16 2.51 -16.02
C LEU A 90 -0.49 1.22 -16.52
N PHE A 91 -1.74 0.96 -16.13
CA PHE A 91 -2.51 -0.19 -16.63
C PHE A 91 -2.77 -0.12 -18.11
N GLN A 92 -3.10 1.07 -18.63
CA GLN A 92 -3.29 1.27 -20.06
C GLN A 92 -2.03 0.96 -20.84
N VAL A 93 -0.89 1.53 -20.46
CA VAL A 93 0.39 1.31 -21.14
C VAL A 93 0.85 -0.15 -21.02
N ALA A 94 0.68 -0.80 -19.88
CA ALA A 94 0.97 -2.22 -19.72
C ALA A 94 0.14 -3.07 -20.68
N LYS A 95 -1.18 -2.80 -20.79
CA LYS A 95 -2.10 -3.47 -21.72
C LYS A 95 -1.68 -3.27 -23.17
N GLU A 96 -1.38 -2.04 -23.58
CA GLU A 96 -0.94 -1.70 -24.94
C GLU A 96 0.36 -2.40 -25.33
N ASN A 97 1.23 -2.67 -24.34
CA ASN A 97 2.50 -3.36 -24.55
C ASN A 97 2.41 -4.87 -24.34
N ASN A 98 1.25 -5.40 -23.94
CA ASN A 98 1.00 -6.82 -23.64
C ASN A 98 1.97 -7.38 -22.62
N VAL A 99 2.15 -6.66 -21.50
CA VAL A 99 3.00 -7.04 -20.35
C VAL A 99 2.20 -7.06 -19.06
N ALA A 100 2.63 -7.87 -18.11
CA ALA A 100 2.02 -7.95 -16.78
C ALA A 100 2.49 -6.79 -15.89
N PHE A 101 1.54 -6.25 -15.12
CA PHE A 101 1.79 -5.27 -14.09
C PHE A 101 1.21 -5.78 -12.77
N LEU A 102 2.06 -6.18 -11.83
CA LEU A 102 1.69 -6.80 -10.56
C LEU A 102 2.08 -5.90 -9.39
N PHE A 103 1.22 -5.81 -8.38
CA PHE A 103 1.40 -4.86 -7.26
C PHE A 103 0.77 -5.36 -5.95
N GLU A 104 0.75 -6.67 -5.72
CA GLU A 104 0.17 -7.27 -4.50
C GLU A 104 0.70 -6.63 -3.22
N ALA A 105 2.02 -6.36 -3.17
CA ALA A 105 2.65 -5.76 -2.01
C ALA A 105 2.32 -4.27 -1.79
N ALA A 106 1.60 -3.63 -2.70
CA ALA A 106 1.15 -2.24 -2.53
C ALA A 106 0.06 -2.10 -1.46
N VAL A 107 -0.75 -3.16 -1.24
CA VAL A 107 -1.81 -3.19 -0.22
C VAL A 107 -1.71 -4.45 0.61
N GLY A 108 -1.70 -4.30 1.95
CA GLY A 108 -1.69 -5.44 2.87
C GLY A 108 -0.33 -6.12 3.06
N GLY A 109 0.73 -5.68 2.39
CA GLY A 109 2.06 -6.25 2.50
C GLY A 109 2.11 -7.73 2.12
N GLY A 110 2.24 -8.63 3.10
CA GLY A 110 2.25 -10.08 2.88
C GLY A 110 0.86 -10.73 2.84
N ILE A 111 -0.21 -9.97 3.02
CA ILE A 111 -1.60 -10.47 2.96
C ILE A 111 -2.09 -10.37 1.52
N PRO A 112 -2.41 -11.50 0.85
CA PRO A 112 -2.92 -11.47 -0.51
C PRO A 112 -4.36 -10.93 -0.52
N ILE A 113 -4.58 -9.78 -1.11
CA ILE A 113 -5.90 -9.14 -1.23
C ILE A 113 -6.21 -8.69 -2.66
N ILE A 114 -5.20 -8.24 -3.41
CA ILE A 114 -5.39 -7.74 -4.77
C ILE A 114 -5.71 -8.90 -5.72
N THR A 115 -4.88 -9.93 -5.73
CA THR A 115 -5.12 -11.12 -6.57
C THR A 115 -6.47 -11.79 -6.27
N PRO A 116 -6.86 -12.05 -5.01
CA PRO A 116 -8.21 -12.53 -4.70
C PRO A 116 -9.32 -11.62 -5.23
N LEU A 117 -9.15 -10.31 -5.11
CA LEU A 117 -10.17 -9.35 -5.55
C LEU A 117 -10.37 -9.35 -7.07
N ILE A 118 -9.29 -9.40 -7.85
CA ILE A 118 -9.36 -9.32 -9.33
C ILE A 118 -9.51 -10.67 -10.03
N GLU A 119 -9.15 -11.78 -9.40
CA GLU A 119 -9.19 -13.12 -10.00
C GLU A 119 -10.26 -14.00 -9.36
N SER A 120 -10.22 -14.17 -8.02
CA SER A 120 -11.11 -15.11 -7.34
C SER A 120 -12.54 -14.58 -7.22
N LEU A 121 -12.70 -13.28 -7.03
CA LEU A 121 -13.99 -12.60 -6.88
C LEU A 121 -14.51 -11.98 -8.18
N VAL A 122 -13.90 -12.26 -9.32
CA VAL A 122 -14.24 -11.65 -10.63
C VAL A 122 -15.72 -11.80 -11.03
N ALA A 123 -16.38 -12.87 -10.58
CA ALA A 123 -17.80 -13.11 -10.84
C ALA A 123 -18.73 -12.56 -9.75
N ASN A 124 -18.20 -11.95 -8.70
CA ASN A 124 -18.96 -11.40 -7.58
C ASN A 124 -19.09 -9.87 -7.71
N THR A 125 -20.21 -9.34 -7.24
CA THR A 125 -20.34 -7.90 -7.03
C THR A 125 -19.85 -7.57 -5.61
N VAL A 126 -18.74 -6.87 -5.51
CA VAL A 126 -18.27 -6.31 -4.23
C VAL A 126 -19.06 -5.05 -3.95
N THR A 127 -19.83 -5.03 -2.87
CA THR A 127 -20.67 -3.90 -2.50
C THR A 127 -20.04 -3.00 -1.45
N GLU A 128 -19.13 -3.57 -0.64
CA GLU A 128 -18.50 -2.84 0.46
C GLU A 128 -17.10 -3.42 0.75
N ILE A 129 -16.17 -2.53 1.09
CA ILE A 129 -14.85 -2.88 1.64
C ILE A 129 -14.67 -2.04 2.89
N GLN A 130 -14.36 -2.69 4.00
CA GLN A 130 -14.10 -2.01 5.26
C GLN A 130 -12.95 -2.67 6.00
N GLY A 131 -12.12 -1.86 6.67
CA GLY A 131 -11.04 -2.43 7.47
C GLY A 131 -10.04 -1.43 8.04
N ILE A 132 -9.19 -1.96 8.91
CA ILE A 132 -8.04 -1.27 9.47
C ILE A 132 -6.87 -1.42 8.48
N MET A 133 -6.46 -0.32 7.84
CA MET A 133 -5.43 -0.35 6.79
C MET A 133 -4.12 0.32 7.17
N ASN A 134 -4.03 0.89 8.38
CA ASN A 134 -2.80 1.47 8.90
C ASN A 134 -2.54 1.00 10.34
N GLY A 135 -1.43 0.30 10.54
CA GLY A 135 -1.04 -0.25 11.84
C GLY A 135 -0.59 0.81 12.83
N THR A 136 0.17 1.82 12.37
CA THR A 136 0.73 2.89 13.22
C THR A 136 -0.37 3.69 13.89
N SER A 137 -1.34 4.19 13.13
CA SER A 137 -2.46 4.96 13.67
C SER A 137 -3.29 4.14 14.65
N ASN A 138 -3.59 2.89 14.33
CA ASN A 138 -4.37 2.05 15.24
C ASN A 138 -3.57 1.57 16.46
N TYR A 139 -2.23 1.46 16.35
CA TYR A 139 -1.36 1.28 17.51
C TYR A 139 -1.45 2.49 18.46
N ILE A 140 -1.38 3.73 17.93
CA ILE A 140 -1.50 4.97 18.71
C ILE A 140 -2.83 4.99 19.46
N LEU A 141 -3.96 4.81 18.76
CA LEU A 141 -5.30 4.78 19.36
C LEU A 141 -5.42 3.69 20.44
N THR A 142 -4.80 2.53 20.22
CA THR A 142 -4.77 1.45 21.21
C THR A 142 -4.00 1.84 22.46
N ARG A 143 -2.83 2.48 22.33
CA ARG A 143 -2.06 2.96 23.49
C ARG A 143 -2.78 4.06 24.26
N MET A 144 -3.44 5.00 23.55
CA MET A 144 -4.29 6.00 24.18
C MET A 144 -5.39 5.36 25.05
N LYS A 145 -5.99 4.27 24.58
CA LYS A 145 -7.04 3.54 25.32
C LYS A 145 -6.49 2.73 26.50
N GLU A 146 -5.50 1.88 26.25
CA GLU A 146 -5.02 0.89 27.21
C GLU A 146 -4.13 1.51 28.29
N ASP A 147 -3.22 2.40 27.88
CA ASP A 147 -2.23 3.02 28.77
C ASP A 147 -2.69 4.41 29.24
N LYS A 148 -3.88 4.89 28.81
CA LYS A 148 -4.48 6.20 29.12
C LYS A 148 -3.56 7.37 28.76
N LEU A 149 -2.84 7.25 27.65
CA LEU A 149 -1.92 8.26 27.15
C LEU A 149 -2.66 9.34 26.34
N GLU A 150 -2.10 10.54 26.35
CA GLU A 150 -2.43 11.58 25.38
C GLU A 150 -1.87 11.21 23.98
N PHE A 151 -2.46 11.77 22.92
CA PHE A 151 -2.02 11.50 21.54
C PHE A 151 -0.49 11.68 21.36
N SER A 152 0.08 12.77 21.89
CA SER A 152 1.50 13.08 21.76
C SER A 152 2.41 12.04 22.44
N GLU A 153 1.98 11.51 23.58
CA GLU A 153 2.70 10.49 24.34
C GLU A 153 2.64 9.14 23.60
N ALA A 154 1.47 8.76 23.12
CA ALA A 154 1.28 7.54 22.33
C ALA A 154 2.05 7.58 21.01
N LEU A 155 2.11 8.73 20.33
CA LEU A 155 2.92 8.95 19.14
C LEU A 155 4.42 8.83 19.44
N ALA A 156 4.90 9.45 20.52
CA ALA A 156 6.30 9.34 20.94
C ALA A 156 6.68 7.87 21.24
N LEU A 157 5.78 7.13 21.85
CA LEU A 157 5.97 5.70 22.10
C LEU A 157 6.03 4.90 20.80
N ALA A 158 5.16 5.19 19.82
CA ALA A 158 5.19 4.56 18.49
C ALA A 158 6.52 4.84 17.78
N SER A 159 7.01 6.08 17.82
CA SER A 159 8.30 6.47 17.22
C SER A 159 9.48 5.76 17.90
N SER A 160 9.49 5.66 19.22
CA SER A 160 10.54 4.97 19.96
C SER A 160 10.66 3.48 19.64
N LYS A 161 9.55 2.86 19.21
CA LYS A 161 9.49 1.46 18.77
C LYS A 161 9.71 1.28 17.26
N GLY A 162 9.94 2.36 16.52
CA GLY A 162 10.14 2.33 15.08
C GLY A 162 8.86 2.11 14.27
N TYR A 163 7.67 2.29 14.84
CA TYR A 163 6.39 2.20 14.13
C TYR A 163 6.03 3.50 13.42
N ALA A 164 6.48 4.65 13.93
CA ALA A 164 6.29 5.94 13.30
C ALA A 164 7.65 6.54 12.91
N GLU A 165 7.72 7.10 11.71
CA GLU A 165 8.89 7.84 11.22
C GLU A 165 8.99 9.22 11.88
N ALA A 166 10.08 9.97 11.59
CA ALA A 166 10.28 11.33 12.10
C ALA A 166 9.15 12.29 11.67
N ASP A 167 8.62 12.12 10.46
CA ASP A 167 7.38 12.74 10.01
C ASP A 167 6.27 11.69 9.92
N PRO A 168 5.39 11.58 10.93
CA PRO A 168 4.33 10.59 10.98
C PRO A 168 3.08 10.98 10.17
N SER A 169 3.09 12.13 9.49
CA SER A 169 1.90 12.70 8.82
C SER A 169 1.25 11.72 7.86
N TYR A 170 2.04 10.91 7.17
CA TYR A 170 1.54 9.93 6.21
C TYR A 170 0.63 8.88 6.87
N ASP A 171 0.93 8.50 8.11
CA ASP A 171 0.15 7.57 8.90
C ASP A 171 -1.01 8.28 9.64
N VAL A 172 -0.68 9.30 10.44
CA VAL A 172 -1.66 9.89 11.38
C VAL A 172 -2.71 10.77 10.70
N ASP A 173 -2.41 11.32 9.52
CA ASP A 173 -3.38 12.06 8.69
C ASP A 173 -4.17 11.14 7.75
N GLY A 174 -3.87 9.82 7.77
CA GLY A 174 -4.62 8.81 7.05
C GLY A 174 -4.26 8.65 5.57
N ILE A 175 -3.19 9.29 5.08
CA ILE A 175 -2.80 9.25 3.66
C ILE A 175 -2.46 7.83 3.22
N ASP A 176 -1.71 7.08 4.05
CA ASP A 176 -1.34 5.70 3.78
C ASP A 176 -2.56 4.79 3.61
N ALA A 177 -3.48 4.82 4.57
CA ALA A 177 -4.70 4.02 4.53
C ALA A 177 -5.63 4.47 3.39
N GLY A 178 -5.68 5.79 3.13
CA GLY A 178 -6.42 6.36 2.01
C GLY A 178 -5.95 5.85 0.66
N HIS A 179 -4.64 5.74 0.41
CA HIS A 179 -4.12 5.14 -0.81
C HIS A 179 -4.52 3.67 -0.96
N LYS A 180 -4.51 2.91 0.15
CA LYS A 180 -4.87 1.49 0.11
C LYS A 180 -6.34 1.27 -0.23
N ILE A 181 -7.26 1.99 0.43
CA ILE A 181 -8.69 1.87 0.13
C ILE A 181 -9.02 2.38 -1.27
N ASN A 182 -8.32 3.44 -1.75
CA ASN A 182 -8.46 3.93 -3.12
C ASN A 182 -8.16 2.84 -4.16
N ILE A 183 -7.04 2.13 -3.98
CA ILE A 183 -6.65 1.03 -4.87
C ILE A 183 -7.69 -0.09 -4.82
N LEU A 184 -8.07 -0.55 -3.62
CA LEU A 184 -9.01 -1.65 -3.47
C LEU A 184 -10.39 -1.31 -4.05
N ALA A 185 -10.92 -0.12 -3.76
CA ALA A 185 -12.21 0.33 -4.27
C ALA A 185 -12.19 0.50 -5.80
N SER A 186 -11.10 1.06 -6.35
CA SER A 186 -10.94 1.20 -7.80
C SER A 186 -10.95 -0.15 -8.51
N LEU A 187 -10.29 -1.16 -7.94
CA LEU A 187 -10.26 -2.52 -8.48
C LEU A 187 -11.61 -3.23 -8.33
N ALA A 188 -12.23 -3.13 -7.16
CA ALA A 188 -13.49 -3.81 -6.84
C ALA A 188 -14.65 -3.31 -7.69
N TYR A 189 -14.71 -2.01 -7.95
CA TYR A 189 -15.80 -1.35 -8.68
C TYR A 189 -15.50 -1.14 -10.17
N GLY A 190 -14.25 -1.43 -10.60
CA GLY A 190 -13.83 -1.24 -11.99
C GLY A 190 -13.79 0.23 -12.44
N VAL A 191 -13.64 1.17 -11.49
CA VAL A 191 -13.67 2.61 -11.74
C VAL A 191 -12.38 3.30 -11.27
N SER A 192 -12.06 4.43 -11.88
CA SER A 192 -10.94 5.27 -11.45
C SER A 192 -11.41 6.28 -10.41
N ILE A 193 -10.95 6.10 -9.18
CA ILE A 193 -11.28 6.99 -8.07
C ILE A 193 -10.14 7.98 -7.87
N LYS A 194 -10.47 9.28 -7.94
CA LYS A 194 -9.49 10.33 -7.69
C LYS A 194 -9.29 10.50 -6.18
N PHE A 195 -8.06 10.30 -5.73
CA PHE A 195 -7.71 10.40 -4.31
C PHE A 195 -8.18 11.70 -3.64
N LYS A 196 -8.14 12.83 -4.36
CA LYS A 196 -8.57 14.14 -3.85
C LYS A 196 -10.08 14.27 -3.59
N ASP A 197 -10.89 13.37 -4.15
CA ASP A 197 -12.36 13.40 -4.03
C ASP A 197 -12.83 12.50 -2.87
N MET A 198 -11.90 11.83 -2.18
CA MET A 198 -12.18 10.98 -1.01
C MET A 198 -12.26 11.82 0.26
N TYR A 199 -13.12 11.39 1.20
CA TYR A 199 -13.12 11.95 2.54
C TYR A 199 -12.02 11.32 3.40
N LEU A 200 -11.06 12.12 3.85
CA LEU A 200 -9.96 11.67 4.68
C LEU A 200 -9.90 12.49 5.97
N ASN A 201 -10.05 11.82 7.09
CA ASN A 201 -9.88 12.38 8.43
C ASN A 201 -8.95 11.48 9.25
N GLY A 202 -7.79 12.01 9.65
CA GLY A 202 -6.81 11.30 10.45
C GLY A 202 -7.15 11.23 11.93
N ILE A 203 -6.15 10.90 12.75
CA ILE A 203 -6.33 10.71 14.19
C ILE A 203 -5.75 11.83 15.06
N ARG A 204 -5.22 12.91 14.47
CA ARG A 204 -4.53 13.97 15.22
C ARG A 204 -5.40 14.65 16.25
N ASP A 205 -6.68 14.82 15.93
CA ASP A 205 -7.64 15.56 16.75
C ASP A 205 -8.36 14.67 17.78
N ILE A 206 -8.03 13.38 17.83
CA ILE A 206 -8.59 12.45 18.82
C ILE A 206 -7.91 12.70 20.18
N SER A 207 -8.72 13.08 21.16
CA SER A 207 -8.27 13.34 22.52
C SER A 207 -8.43 12.10 23.44
N SER A 208 -7.75 12.13 24.60
CA SER A 208 -7.98 11.16 25.66
C SER A 208 -9.43 11.15 26.18
N ILE A 209 -10.11 12.31 26.11
CA ILE A 209 -11.52 12.45 26.50
C ILE A 209 -12.41 11.68 25.52
N ASP A 210 -12.15 11.76 24.21
CA ASP A 210 -12.91 11.01 23.19
C ASP A 210 -12.74 9.49 23.39
N ILE A 211 -11.51 9.05 23.64
CA ILE A 211 -11.21 7.64 23.93
C ILE A 211 -11.94 7.16 25.19
N PHE A 212 -11.93 7.98 26.26
CA PHE A 212 -12.63 7.64 27.50
C PHE A 212 -14.15 7.58 27.28
N ALA A 213 -14.74 8.58 26.64
CA ALA A 213 -16.17 8.63 26.37
C ALA A 213 -16.64 7.44 25.51
N ALA A 214 -15.87 7.08 24.48
CA ALA A 214 -16.14 5.89 23.67
C ALA A 214 -16.15 4.61 24.54
N SER A 215 -15.16 4.47 25.42
CA SER A 215 -15.04 3.30 26.29
C SER A 215 -16.22 3.16 27.27
N GLU A 216 -16.68 4.27 27.85
CA GLU A 216 -17.86 4.29 28.75
C GLU A 216 -19.15 3.87 28.01
N LEU A 217 -19.23 4.15 26.72
CA LEU A 217 -20.36 3.76 25.86
C LEU A 217 -20.23 2.36 25.26
N GLY A 218 -19.16 1.61 25.57
CA GLY A 218 -18.95 0.27 25.06
C GLY A 218 -18.31 0.19 23.67
N TYR A 219 -17.64 1.29 23.24
CA TYR A 219 -16.98 1.40 21.94
C TYR A 219 -15.44 1.51 22.06
N THR A 220 -14.80 1.24 20.95
CA THR A 220 -13.38 1.56 20.73
C THR A 220 -13.27 2.45 19.50
N ILE A 221 -12.47 3.51 19.55
CA ILE A 221 -12.16 4.31 18.38
C ILE A 221 -11.08 3.60 17.57
N LYS A 222 -11.34 3.38 16.27
CA LYS A 222 -10.42 2.83 15.29
C LYS A 222 -10.37 3.74 14.06
N LEU A 223 -9.21 3.83 13.40
CA LEU A 223 -9.12 4.45 12.09
C LEU A 223 -9.59 3.44 11.03
N ILE A 224 -10.78 3.64 10.50
CA ILE A 224 -11.41 2.73 9.55
C ILE A 224 -11.37 3.32 8.16
N ALA A 225 -10.88 2.53 7.21
CA ALA A 225 -11.05 2.79 5.79
C ALA A 225 -12.30 2.07 5.31
N SER A 226 -13.17 2.78 4.64
CA SER A 226 -14.44 2.26 4.15
C SER A 226 -14.68 2.67 2.70
N SER A 227 -15.21 1.76 1.90
CA SER A 227 -15.80 2.10 0.61
C SER A 227 -17.10 1.32 0.43
N LYS A 228 -18.12 1.98 -0.11
CA LYS A 228 -19.43 1.41 -0.34
C LYS A 228 -19.95 1.79 -1.72
N LEU A 229 -20.33 0.80 -2.51
CA LEU A 229 -20.99 1.01 -3.79
C LEU A 229 -22.45 1.43 -3.53
N ILE A 230 -22.83 2.63 -3.97
CA ILE A 230 -24.17 3.17 -3.80
C ILE A 230 -25.02 2.87 -5.02
N SER A 231 -24.44 2.97 -6.22
CA SER A 231 -25.04 2.63 -7.49
C SER A 231 -23.96 2.21 -8.49
N ASP A 232 -24.31 1.86 -9.71
CA ASP A 232 -23.36 1.50 -10.77
C ASP A 232 -22.33 2.60 -11.07
N ASP A 233 -22.68 3.86 -10.80
CA ASP A 233 -21.85 5.05 -11.11
C ASP A 233 -21.41 5.83 -9.86
N GLU A 234 -21.78 5.38 -8.66
CA GLU A 234 -21.54 6.13 -7.41
C GLU A 234 -21.01 5.22 -6.31
N ALA A 235 -19.93 5.63 -5.70
CA ALA A 235 -19.35 4.99 -4.51
C ALA A 235 -18.99 6.03 -3.46
N GLU A 236 -19.28 5.72 -2.20
CA GLU A 236 -18.81 6.49 -1.05
C GLU A 236 -17.50 5.89 -0.56
N ILE A 237 -16.50 6.75 -0.32
CA ILE A 237 -15.19 6.31 0.16
C ILE A 237 -14.74 7.26 1.25
N SER A 238 -14.50 6.71 2.43
CA SER A 238 -14.04 7.46 3.58
C SER A 238 -12.89 6.76 4.30
N LEU A 239 -12.11 7.56 4.99
CA LEU A 239 -11.18 7.14 6.03
C LEU A 239 -11.36 8.08 7.21
N GLU A 240 -11.78 7.55 8.34
CA GLU A 240 -12.05 8.36 9.51
C GLU A 240 -11.99 7.56 10.82
N PRO A 241 -11.73 8.23 11.95
CA PRO A 241 -11.92 7.63 13.28
C PRO A 241 -13.38 7.24 13.47
N THR A 242 -13.61 5.97 13.75
CA THR A 242 -14.95 5.37 13.84
C THR A 242 -15.15 4.67 15.17
N PHE A 243 -16.35 4.81 15.75
CA PHE A 243 -16.76 4.05 16.92
C PHE A 243 -17.09 2.60 16.51
N VAL A 244 -16.25 1.66 16.93
CA VAL A 244 -16.44 0.23 16.73
C VAL A 244 -16.88 -0.39 18.03
N LYS A 245 -17.99 -1.15 18.05
CA LYS A 245 -18.43 -1.85 19.27
C LYS A 245 -17.38 -2.85 19.72
N ASN A 246 -17.24 -3.00 21.03
CA ASN A 246 -16.19 -3.88 21.60
C ASN A 246 -16.41 -5.38 21.29
N ASP A 247 -17.60 -5.78 20.83
CA ASP A 247 -17.98 -7.13 20.42
C ASP A 247 -17.95 -7.34 18.90
N GLU A 248 -17.62 -6.33 18.12
CA GLU A 248 -17.43 -6.43 16.67
C GLU A 248 -16.00 -6.84 16.31
N ILE A 249 -15.85 -7.48 15.14
CA ILE A 249 -14.58 -8.08 14.68
C ILE A 249 -13.61 -7.03 14.08
N LEU A 250 -14.03 -5.79 13.87
CA LEU A 250 -13.20 -4.73 13.29
C LEU A 250 -12.19 -4.12 14.28
#